data_42fcd61785d273918511f6ad7dd6f489
#
_entry.id   42fcd61785d273918511f6ad7dd6f489
#
_cell.length_a   1.000
_cell.length_b   1.000
_cell.length_c   1.000
_cell.angle_alpha   90.00
_cell.angle_beta   90.00
_cell.angle_gamma   90.00
#
_symmetry.space_group_name_H-M   'P 1'
#
loop_
_entity.id
_entity.type
_entity.pdbx_description
1 polymer ?
#
loop_
_entity_poly.entity_id
_entity_poly.type
_entity_poly.pdbx_seq_one_letter_code
_entity_poly.pdbx_strand_id
1 'polypeptide(L)'
;IKRKNMGINQIEDIFERCDKENIPVITELILGLPGETLTSWKENYYRLFRANNHTGITTYNAQILENAEMNLSQRKFYKIESVVVKDYLNGTNNEGDLEEGVEIVKSTRDMPYDSLLDALMFTWYMNTLHINGVSNVLSRFAYKHDNIDYKDFYEDLYTYLLKDDWFNQQVVETRAYYDEWFRNGYFKHPKIGSTDVTGMNLGQRTSIAIH
;
A
#
# COMPACT_ATOMS: atom_id res chain seq x y z
N ILE A 1 14.38 -15.35 -1.36
CA ILE A 1 14.39 -15.31 -2.83
C ILE A 1 15.82 -15.01 -3.25
N LYS A 2 16.50 -15.95 -3.91
CA LYS A 2 17.84 -15.74 -4.49
C LYS A 2 17.80 -14.89 -5.77
N ARG A 3 16.97 -13.85 -5.77
CA ARG A 3 16.83 -12.95 -6.90
C ARG A 3 17.75 -11.74 -6.69
N LYS A 4 18.62 -11.47 -7.66
CA LYS A 4 19.37 -10.22 -7.68
C LYS A 4 18.44 -9.11 -8.18
N ASN A 5 17.97 -8.28 -7.27
CA ASN A 5 17.15 -7.13 -7.65
C ASN A 5 17.99 -6.10 -8.41
N MET A 6 17.37 -5.38 -9.31
CA MET A 6 17.98 -4.22 -9.96
C MET A 6 18.33 -3.17 -8.92
N GLY A 7 19.46 -2.49 -9.09
CA GLY A 7 19.80 -1.33 -8.29
C GLY A 7 18.83 -0.17 -8.58
N ILE A 8 18.67 0.74 -7.61
CA ILE A 8 17.74 1.87 -7.73
C ILE A 8 18.04 2.72 -8.96
N ASN A 9 19.32 3.01 -9.24
CA ASN A 9 19.72 3.80 -10.41
C ASN A 9 19.30 3.15 -11.75
N GLN A 10 19.29 1.81 -11.80
CA GLN A 10 18.82 1.08 -12.99
C GLN A 10 17.30 1.22 -13.17
N ILE A 11 16.56 1.27 -12.06
CA ILE A 11 15.10 1.47 -12.08
C ILE A 11 14.79 2.91 -12.55
N GLU A 12 15.50 3.90 -12.04
CA GLU A 12 15.38 5.30 -12.45
C GLU A 12 15.66 5.49 -13.94
N ASP A 13 16.77 4.89 -14.45
CA ASP A 13 17.10 4.91 -15.89
C ASP A 13 15.99 4.29 -16.76
N ILE A 14 15.39 3.18 -16.29
CA ILE A 14 14.28 2.53 -16.99
C ILE A 14 13.06 3.46 -17.03
N PHE A 15 12.69 4.07 -15.90
CA PHE A 15 11.56 4.97 -15.84
C PHE A 15 11.75 6.19 -16.74
N GLU A 16 12.94 6.80 -16.74
CA GLU A 16 13.27 7.93 -17.61
C GLU A 16 13.16 7.56 -19.11
N ARG A 17 13.64 6.37 -19.48
CA ARG A 17 13.52 5.88 -20.85
C ARG A 17 12.08 5.59 -21.25
N CYS A 18 11.30 4.96 -20.37
CA CYS A 18 9.88 4.70 -20.61
C CYS A 18 9.09 6.01 -20.76
N ASP A 19 9.39 7.01 -19.92
CA ASP A 19 8.74 8.32 -20.00
C ASP A 19 9.03 9.02 -21.33
N LYS A 20 10.29 9.01 -21.79
CA LYS A 20 10.70 9.56 -23.10
C LYS A 20 9.99 8.92 -24.28
N GLU A 21 9.71 7.62 -24.17
CA GLU A 21 9.04 6.85 -25.23
C GLU A 21 7.51 6.75 -25.03
N ASN A 22 6.96 7.47 -24.04
CA ASN A 22 5.54 7.39 -23.64
C ASN A 22 5.05 5.96 -23.34
N ILE A 23 5.91 5.12 -22.75
CA ILE A 23 5.57 3.77 -22.34
C ILE A 23 5.07 3.80 -20.89
N PRO A 24 3.80 3.44 -20.62
CA PRO A 24 3.29 3.43 -19.24
C PRO A 24 3.99 2.35 -18.40
N VAL A 25 4.39 2.71 -17.18
CA VAL A 25 5.03 1.81 -16.23
C VAL A 25 4.07 1.46 -15.11
N ILE A 26 3.95 0.16 -14.81
CA ILE A 26 3.25 -0.34 -13.63
C ILE A 26 4.29 -0.83 -12.63
N THR A 27 4.21 -0.35 -11.40
CA THR A 27 5.08 -0.76 -10.30
C THR A 27 4.28 -1.51 -9.26
N GLU A 28 4.76 -2.69 -8.91
CA GLU A 28 4.17 -3.52 -7.86
C GLU A 28 5.06 -3.51 -6.64
N LEU A 29 4.50 -3.12 -5.50
CA LEU A 29 5.14 -3.16 -4.18
C LEU A 29 4.54 -4.31 -3.37
N ILE A 30 5.38 -5.02 -2.61
CA ILE A 30 4.95 -6.12 -1.74
C ILE A 30 5.25 -5.74 -0.30
N LEU A 31 4.20 -5.48 0.49
CA LEU A 31 4.29 -5.11 1.91
C LEU A 31 4.47 -6.35 2.79
N GLY A 32 5.39 -6.26 3.75
CA GLY A 32 5.60 -7.30 4.77
C GLY A 32 6.68 -8.32 4.42
N LEU A 33 7.55 -7.99 3.47
CA LEU A 33 8.73 -8.81 3.18
C LEU A 33 9.74 -8.78 4.35
N PRO A 34 10.48 -9.88 4.59
CA PRO A 34 11.52 -9.92 5.59
C PRO A 34 12.58 -8.83 5.43
N GLY A 35 12.91 -8.13 6.51
CA GLY A 35 13.88 -7.05 6.52
C GLY A 35 13.32 -5.67 6.15
N GLU A 36 12.06 -5.59 5.77
CA GLU A 36 11.38 -4.31 5.53
C GLU A 36 10.93 -3.66 6.85
N THR A 37 11.04 -2.34 6.91
CA THR A 37 10.60 -1.51 8.05
C THR A 37 9.57 -0.50 7.57
N LEU A 38 8.81 0.10 8.49
CA LEU A 38 7.89 1.19 8.16
C LEU A 38 8.60 2.36 7.45
N THR A 39 9.81 2.69 7.88
CA THR A 39 10.60 3.76 7.25
C THR A 39 11.00 3.42 5.83
N SER A 40 11.50 2.18 5.58
CA SER A 40 11.86 1.75 4.23
C SER A 40 10.63 1.65 3.32
N TRP A 41 9.48 1.24 3.88
CA TRP A 41 8.21 1.19 3.16
C TRP A 41 7.78 2.56 2.65
N LYS A 42 7.77 3.56 3.52
CA LYS A 42 7.45 4.95 3.15
C LYS A 42 8.41 5.49 2.09
N GLU A 43 9.71 5.24 2.28
CA GLU A 43 10.75 5.69 1.36
C GLU A 43 10.62 5.05 -0.03
N ASN A 44 10.09 3.83 -0.17
CA ASN A 44 9.84 3.23 -1.48
C ASN A 44 8.89 4.10 -2.33
N TYR A 45 7.81 4.63 -1.73
CA TYR A 45 6.90 5.54 -2.44
C TYR A 45 7.57 6.85 -2.83
N TYR A 46 8.29 7.48 -1.90
CA TYR A 46 8.95 8.75 -2.17
C TYR A 46 10.02 8.63 -3.27
N ARG A 47 10.75 7.51 -3.30
CA ARG A 47 11.70 7.22 -4.39
C ARG A 47 11.01 7.04 -5.74
N LEU A 48 9.90 6.34 -5.79
CA LEU A 48 9.12 6.21 -7.02
C LEU A 48 8.65 7.57 -7.52
N PHE A 49 8.17 8.44 -6.65
CA PHE A 49 7.73 9.79 -7.01
C PHE A 49 8.89 10.66 -7.51
N ARG A 50 10.05 10.62 -6.86
CA ARG A 50 11.27 11.31 -7.32
C ARG A 50 11.75 10.79 -8.67
N ALA A 51 11.56 9.51 -8.94
CA ALA A 51 11.83 8.88 -10.24
C ALA A 51 10.74 9.11 -11.30
N ASN A 52 9.84 10.07 -11.08
CA ASN A 52 8.71 10.43 -11.96
C ASN A 52 7.68 9.32 -12.17
N ASN A 53 7.61 8.30 -11.30
CA ASN A 53 6.54 7.31 -11.32
C ASN A 53 5.41 7.73 -10.36
N HIS A 54 4.34 8.29 -10.92
CA HIS A 54 3.24 8.89 -10.16
C HIS A 54 1.92 8.12 -10.29
N THR A 55 1.85 7.14 -11.19
CA THR A 55 0.66 6.36 -11.50
C THR A 55 1.00 4.89 -11.65
N GLY A 56 -0.01 4.02 -11.63
CA GLY A 56 0.21 2.58 -11.83
C GLY A 56 0.99 1.90 -10.69
N ILE A 57 0.98 2.47 -9.48
CA ILE A 57 1.60 1.84 -8.31
C ILE A 57 0.54 1.00 -7.59
N THR A 58 0.78 -0.31 -7.54
CA THR A 58 -0.10 -1.27 -6.87
C THR A 58 0.64 -1.92 -5.71
N THR A 59 -0.05 -2.10 -4.60
CA THR A 59 0.50 -2.74 -3.39
C THR A 59 -0.19 -4.05 -3.11
N TYR A 60 0.59 -5.07 -2.86
CA TYR A 60 0.14 -6.39 -2.41
C TYR A 60 0.70 -6.69 -1.03
N ASN A 61 -0.04 -7.45 -0.22
CA ASN A 61 0.50 -8.01 1.00
C ASN A 61 1.33 -9.26 0.68
N ALA A 62 2.45 -9.45 1.38
CA ALA A 62 3.29 -10.62 1.21
C ALA A 62 2.50 -11.89 1.55
N GLN A 63 2.40 -12.79 0.58
CA GLN A 63 1.74 -14.07 0.73
C GLN A 63 2.77 -15.13 1.11
N ILE A 64 2.38 -16.03 2.01
CA ILE A 64 3.19 -17.16 2.42
C ILE A 64 2.80 -18.38 1.58
N LEU A 65 3.71 -18.76 0.70
CA LEU A 65 3.56 -19.98 -0.10
C LEU A 65 4.21 -21.16 0.64
N GLU A 66 3.57 -22.32 0.63
CA GLU A 66 4.01 -23.51 1.40
C GLU A 66 5.48 -23.88 1.17
N ASN A 67 5.93 -23.82 -0.08
CA ASN A 67 7.28 -24.23 -0.47
C ASN A 67 8.29 -23.07 -0.58
N ALA A 68 7.91 -21.85 -0.17
CA ALA A 68 8.80 -20.70 -0.20
C ALA A 68 9.76 -20.69 1.00
N GLU A 69 10.99 -20.21 0.80
CA GLU A 69 11.97 -20.03 1.90
C GLU A 69 11.40 -19.15 3.03
N MET A 70 10.53 -18.24 2.70
CA MET A 70 9.85 -17.38 3.67
C MET A 70 9.02 -18.19 4.66
N ASN A 71 8.39 -19.27 4.23
CA ASN A 71 7.64 -20.17 5.10
C ASN A 71 8.55 -21.17 5.86
N LEU A 72 9.63 -21.61 5.23
CA LEU A 72 10.50 -22.66 5.75
C LEU A 72 11.58 -22.10 6.70
N SER A 73 12.68 -21.62 6.12
CA SER A 73 13.87 -21.24 6.89
C SER A 73 13.77 -19.81 7.46
N GLN A 74 13.10 -18.91 6.76
CA GLN A 74 13.04 -17.50 7.13
C GLN A 74 11.96 -17.19 8.17
N ARG A 75 10.90 -18.00 8.25
CA ARG A 75 9.76 -17.76 9.17
C ARG A 75 10.21 -17.58 10.62
N LYS A 76 11.03 -18.49 11.10
CA LYS A 76 11.56 -18.45 12.48
C LYS A 76 12.55 -17.30 12.67
N PHE A 77 13.46 -17.09 11.73
CA PHE A 77 14.50 -16.09 11.84
C PHE A 77 13.95 -14.65 11.85
N TYR A 78 13.00 -14.36 10.97
CA TYR A 78 12.35 -13.05 10.88
C TYR A 78 11.11 -12.93 11.76
N LYS A 79 10.80 -13.95 12.57
CA LYS A 79 9.61 -14.00 13.44
C LYS A 79 8.32 -13.63 12.67
N ILE A 80 8.14 -14.24 11.50
CA ILE A 80 6.99 -13.95 10.65
C ILE A 80 5.73 -14.52 11.29
N GLU A 81 4.77 -13.65 11.56
CA GLU A 81 3.40 -14.01 11.91
C GLU A 81 2.50 -13.75 10.72
N SER A 82 1.47 -14.56 10.59
CA SER A 82 0.56 -14.53 9.43
C SER A 82 -0.88 -14.73 9.87
N VAL A 83 -1.77 -14.46 8.97
CA VAL A 83 -3.20 -14.74 9.09
C VAL A 83 -3.69 -15.34 7.78
N VAL A 84 -4.61 -16.31 7.87
CA VAL A 84 -5.31 -16.84 6.69
C VAL A 84 -6.50 -15.94 6.41
N VAL A 85 -6.50 -15.33 5.24
CA VAL A 85 -7.57 -14.46 4.77
C VAL A 85 -8.38 -15.22 3.73
N LYS A 86 -9.67 -15.33 3.96
CA LYS A 86 -10.63 -15.85 3.00
C LYS A 86 -11.04 -14.75 2.03
N ASP A 87 -11.32 -15.10 0.80
CA ASP A 87 -11.80 -14.17 -0.25
C ASP A 87 -10.86 -13.03 -0.64
N TYR A 88 -9.55 -13.21 -0.40
CA TYR A 88 -8.55 -12.20 -0.73
C TYR A 88 -8.51 -11.83 -2.22
N LEU A 89 -8.75 -12.78 -3.11
CA LEU A 89 -8.61 -12.59 -4.55
C LEU A 89 -9.93 -12.32 -5.28
N ASN A 90 -11.05 -12.82 -4.80
CA ASN A 90 -12.28 -12.86 -5.59
C ASN A 90 -13.40 -11.94 -5.10
N GLY A 91 -13.34 -11.40 -3.89
CA GLY A 91 -14.32 -10.41 -3.37
C GLY A 91 -15.79 -10.83 -3.33
N THR A 92 -16.14 -11.99 -3.89
CA THR A 92 -17.50 -12.54 -3.94
C THR A 92 -17.40 -14.07 -3.93
N ASN A 93 -17.77 -14.70 -2.82
CA ASN A 93 -18.09 -16.12 -2.85
C ASN A 93 -19.49 -16.30 -3.44
N ASN A 94 -19.59 -17.03 -4.54
CA ASN A 94 -20.87 -17.57 -4.96
C ASN A 94 -21.20 -18.80 -4.06
N GLU A 95 -22.47 -18.99 -3.73
CA GLU A 95 -22.90 -20.18 -3.03
C GLU A 95 -22.45 -21.44 -3.80
N GLY A 96 -21.57 -22.25 -3.17
CA GLY A 96 -21.03 -23.47 -3.76
C GLY A 96 -19.59 -23.43 -4.21
N ASP A 97 -18.92 -22.26 -4.16
CA ASP A 97 -17.48 -22.15 -4.42
C ASP A 97 -16.67 -22.73 -3.24
N LEU A 98 -15.52 -23.35 -3.58
CA LEU A 98 -14.56 -23.77 -2.56
C LEU A 98 -13.98 -22.52 -1.88
N GLU A 99 -14.04 -22.48 -0.55
CA GLU A 99 -13.38 -21.45 0.23
C GLU A 99 -11.85 -21.56 0.05
N GLU A 100 -11.26 -20.64 -0.71
CA GLU A 100 -9.82 -20.52 -0.81
C GLU A 100 -9.31 -19.50 0.19
N GLY A 101 -8.35 -19.92 1.02
CA GLY A 101 -7.67 -19.03 1.95
C GLY A 101 -6.26 -18.72 1.48
N VAL A 102 -5.86 -17.46 1.60
CA VAL A 102 -4.49 -17.01 1.33
C VAL A 102 -3.83 -16.63 2.64
N GLU A 103 -2.68 -17.22 2.93
CA GLU A 103 -1.90 -16.87 4.11
C GLU A 103 -1.07 -15.63 3.83
N ILE A 104 -1.34 -14.54 4.56
CA ILE A 104 -0.64 -13.26 4.41
C ILE A 104 0.15 -12.90 5.67
N VAL A 105 1.27 -12.20 5.49
CA VAL A 105 2.09 -11.70 6.59
C VAL A 105 1.36 -10.59 7.33
N LYS A 106 1.27 -10.71 8.66
CA LYS A 106 0.71 -9.67 9.54
C LYS A 106 1.74 -9.01 10.45
N SER A 107 2.91 -9.61 10.63
CA SER A 107 4.04 -8.99 11.31
C SER A 107 5.35 -9.71 10.98
N THR A 108 6.45 -8.98 11.12
CA THR A 108 7.82 -9.52 11.09
C THR A 108 8.62 -8.92 12.26
N ARG A 109 9.83 -9.45 12.51
CA ARG A 109 10.75 -8.87 13.49
C ARG A 109 11.04 -7.38 13.21
N ASP A 110 11.18 -7.02 11.93
CA ASP A 110 11.62 -5.70 11.50
C ASP A 110 10.42 -4.76 11.22
N MET A 111 9.23 -5.34 11.06
CA MET A 111 7.95 -4.64 10.93
C MET A 111 6.91 -5.29 11.87
N PRO A 112 6.89 -4.91 13.17
CA PRO A 112 5.89 -5.37 14.11
C PRO A 112 4.46 -5.04 13.66
N TYR A 113 3.47 -5.69 14.25
CA TYR A 113 2.06 -5.58 13.86
C TYR A 113 1.56 -4.14 13.70
N ASP A 114 1.79 -3.29 14.70
CA ASP A 114 1.36 -1.88 14.64
C ASP A 114 2.07 -1.11 13.52
N SER A 115 3.36 -1.39 13.28
CA SER A 115 4.11 -0.79 12.17
C SER A 115 3.59 -1.26 10.80
N LEU A 116 3.11 -2.49 10.70
CA LEU A 116 2.49 -2.99 9.47
C LEU A 116 1.13 -2.33 9.24
N LEU A 117 0.33 -2.12 10.29
CA LEU A 117 -0.89 -1.33 10.21
C LEU A 117 -0.60 0.12 9.78
N ASP A 118 0.43 0.75 10.34
CA ASP A 118 0.85 2.10 9.95
C ASP A 118 1.32 2.14 8.48
N ALA A 119 1.97 1.08 7.98
CA ALA A 119 2.35 0.95 6.59
C ALA A 119 1.14 0.83 5.66
N LEU A 120 0.10 0.10 6.07
CA LEU A 120 -1.17 0.02 5.34
C LEU A 120 -1.91 1.36 5.34
N MET A 121 -1.94 2.06 6.47
CA MET A 121 -2.52 3.39 6.57
C MET A 121 -1.78 4.38 5.66
N PHE A 122 -0.45 4.32 5.62
CA PHE A 122 0.34 5.12 4.70
C PHE A 122 0.04 4.77 3.24
N THR A 123 -0.07 3.49 2.91
CA THR A 123 -0.44 3.02 1.57
C THR A 123 -1.82 3.53 1.16
N TRP A 124 -2.81 3.43 2.05
CA TRP A 124 -4.14 3.99 1.83
C TRP A 124 -4.09 5.50 1.56
N TYR A 125 -3.33 6.24 2.36
CA TYR A 125 -3.14 7.67 2.23
C TYR A 125 -2.50 8.05 0.87
N MET A 126 -1.43 7.34 0.46
CA MET A 126 -0.78 7.57 -0.83
C MET A 126 -1.70 7.22 -2.01
N ASN A 127 -2.43 6.13 -1.91
CA ASN A 127 -3.42 5.76 -2.92
C ASN A 127 -4.52 6.82 -3.05
N THR A 128 -5.04 7.29 -1.92
CA THR A 128 -6.12 8.29 -1.89
C THR A 128 -5.68 9.62 -2.48
N LEU A 129 -4.56 10.15 -2.02
CA LEU A 129 -4.18 11.54 -2.32
C LEU A 129 -3.25 11.66 -3.54
N HIS A 130 -2.29 10.75 -3.71
CA HIS A 130 -1.33 10.87 -4.80
C HIS A 130 -1.74 10.04 -6.02
N ILE A 131 -1.85 8.72 -5.87
CA ILE A 131 -2.00 7.80 -7.01
C ILE A 131 -3.32 8.01 -7.72
N ASN A 132 -4.40 8.26 -6.99
CA ASN A 132 -5.72 8.57 -7.57
C ASN A 132 -5.92 10.05 -7.95
N GLY A 133 -4.90 10.88 -7.84
CA GLY A 133 -4.84 12.19 -8.48
C GLY A 133 -5.29 13.39 -7.66
N VAL A 134 -5.78 13.25 -6.42
CA VAL A 134 -6.30 14.36 -5.61
C VAL A 134 -5.26 15.48 -5.39
N SER A 135 -4.04 15.12 -4.98
CA SER A 135 -2.95 16.07 -4.72
C SER A 135 -1.71 15.89 -5.61
N ASN A 136 -1.76 14.96 -6.55
CA ASN A 136 -0.63 14.61 -7.41
C ASN A 136 -0.04 15.83 -8.14
N VAL A 137 -0.88 16.62 -8.78
CA VAL A 137 -0.44 17.82 -9.53
C VAL A 137 0.25 18.83 -8.61
N LEU A 138 -0.32 19.06 -7.42
CA LEU A 138 0.22 20.00 -6.43
C LEU A 138 1.57 19.54 -5.89
N SER A 139 1.68 18.26 -5.51
CA SER A 139 2.94 17.71 -4.98
C SER A 139 4.06 17.72 -6.02
N ARG A 140 3.74 17.43 -7.28
CA ARG A 140 4.71 17.52 -8.40
C ARG A 140 5.14 18.96 -8.68
N PHE A 141 4.20 19.89 -8.61
CA PHE A 141 4.50 21.32 -8.75
C PHE A 141 5.43 21.80 -7.64
N ALA A 142 5.09 21.49 -6.37
CA ALA A 142 5.89 21.85 -5.20
C ALA A 142 7.31 21.26 -5.27
N TYR A 143 7.42 19.99 -5.66
CA TYR A 143 8.73 19.36 -5.85
C TYR A 143 9.57 20.03 -6.92
N LYS A 144 8.97 20.33 -8.09
CA LYS A 144 9.68 20.87 -9.26
C LYS A 144 10.03 22.36 -9.14
N HIS A 145 9.16 23.16 -8.53
CA HIS A 145 9.26 24.63 -8.55
C HIS A 145 9.65 25.23 -7.21
N ASP A 146 9.24 24.62 -6.11
CA ASP A 146 9.46 25.13 -4.76
C ASP A 146 10.53 24.32 -4.00
N ASN A 147 11.08 23.28 -4.64
CA ASN A 147 12.08 22.37 -4.06
C ASN A 147 11.61 21.71 -2.75
N ILE A 148 10.30 21.44 -2.63
CA ILE A 148 9.70 20.73 -1.50
C ILE A 148 9.70 19.23 -1.81
N ASP A 149 10.41 18.45 -0.99
CA ASP A 149 10.43 16.99 -1.18
C ASP A 149 9.04 16.37 -0.97
N TYR A 150 8.74 15.30 -1.70
CA TYR A 150 7.46 14.57 -1.54
C TYR A 150 7.21 14.11 -0.12
N LYS A 151 8.26 13.73 0.60
CA LYS A 151 8.14 13.36 2.00
C LYS A 151 7.58 14.52 2.83
N ASP A 152 8.22 15.68 2.75
CA ASP A 152 7.83 16.86 3.53
C ASP A 152 6.42 17.32 3.14
N PHE A 153 6.13 17.36 1.84
CA PHE A 153 4.80 17.71 1.33
C PHE A 153 3.70 16.80 1.91
N TYR A 154 3.90 15.48 1.90
CA TYR A 154 2.87 14.54 2.36
C TYR A 154 2.78 14.42 3.88
N GLU A 155 3.87 14.59 4.61
CA GLU A 155 3.84 14.64 6.08
C GLU A 155 3.10 15.90 6.58
N ASP A 156 3.34 17.05 5.96
CA ASP A 156 2.63 18.31 6.28
C ASP A 156 1.15 18.22 5.88
N LEU A 157 0.85 17.74 4.68
CA LEU A 157 -0.52 17.58 4.22
C LEU A 157 -1.31 16.63 5.12
N TYR A 158 -0.73 15.51 5.53
CA TYR A 158 -1.37 14.57 6.46
C TYR A 158 -1.70 15.25 7.79
N THR A 159 -0.73 15.95 8.36
CA THR A 159 -0.91 16.70 9.61
C THR A 159 -1.99 17.78 9.50
N TYR A 160 -2.09 18.42 8.34
CA TYR A 160 -3.13 19.41 8.06
C TYR A 160 -4.51 18.76 7.97
N LEU A 161 -4.65 17.68 7.19
CA LEU A 161 -5.91 16.98 6.97
C LEU A 161 -6.48 16.34 8.23
N LEU A 162 -5.64 15.92 9.18
CA LEU A 162 -6.10 15.39 10.46
C LEU A 162 -6.89 16.42 11.32
N LYS A 163 -6.83 17.72 10.98
CA LYS A 163 -7.64 18.77 11.63
C LYS A 163 -9.09 18.81 11.10
N ASP A 164 -9.34 18.19 9.98
CA ASP A 164 -10.68 18.03 9.42
C ASP A 164 -11.36 16.80 10.05
N ASP A 165 -12.54 17.00 10.63
CA ASP A 165 -13.25 15.95 11.37
C ASP A 165 -13.62 14.77 10.48
N TRP A 166 -14.04 15.03 9.23
CA TRP A 166 -14.39 13.96 8.31
C TRP A 166 -13.18 13.13 7.93
N PHE A 167 -12.05 13.77 7.57
CA PHE A 167 -10.84 13.04 7.21
C PHE A 167 -10.29 12.23 8.39
N ASN A 168 -10.28 12.83 9.59
CA ASN A 168 -9.85 12.13 10.80
C ASN A 168 -10.74 10.91 11.09
N GLN A 169 -12.06 11.02 10.89
CA GLN A 169 -12.96 9.87 11.01
C GLN A 169 -12.61 8.78 9.99
N GLN A 170 -12.30 9.13 8.73
CA GLN A 170 -11.88 8.15 7.72
C GLN A 170 -10.58 7.42 8.11
N VAL A 171 -9.62 8.13 8.71
CA VAL A 171 -8.39 7.53 9.25
C VAL A 171 -8.70 6.50 10.33
N VAL A 172 -9.57 6.85 11.30
CA VAL A 172 -9.96 5.95 12.39
C VAL A 172 -10.69 4.71 11.86
N GLU A 173 -11.66 4.89 11.00
CA GLU A 173 -12.46 3.79 10.42
C GLU A 173 -11.60 2.86 9.54
N THR A 174 -10.73 3.43 8.72
CA THR A 174 -9.84 2.65 7.85
C THR A 174 -8.82 1.85 8.67
N ARG A 175 -8.27 2.44 9.74
CA ARG A 175 -7.37 1.71 10.63
C ARG A 175 -8.08 0.57 11.34
N ALA A 176 -9.27 0.81 11.87
CA ALA A 176 -10.08 -0.23 12.52
C ALA A 176 -10.42 -1.36 11.56
N TYR A 177 -10.72 -1.03 10.30
CA TYR A 177 -10.97 -2.01 9.25
C TYR A 177 -9.75 -2.91 8.98
N TYR A 178 -8.55 -2.35 8.82
CA TYR A 178 -7.35 -3.15 8.64
C TYR A 178 -7.01 -3.98 9.87
N ASP A 179 -7.19 -3.44 11.07
CA ASP A 179 -6.95 -4.18 12.32
C ASP A 179 -7.90 -5.39 12.45
N GLU A 180 -9.19 -5.20 12.16
CA GLU A 180 -10.18 -6.28 12.16
C GLU A 180 -9.85 -7.35 11.12
N TRP A 181 -9.46 -6.93 9.92
CA TRP A 181 -9.09 -7.84 8.85
C TRP A 181 -7.91 -8.73 9.24
N PHE A 182 -6.86 -8.16 9.80
CA PHE A 182 -5.68 -8.93 10.24
C PHE A 182 -5.93 -9.79 11.47
N ARG A 183 -6.88 -9.44 12.33
CA ARG A 183 -7.25 -10.25 13.50
C ARG A 183 -8.13 -11.44 13.12
N ASN A 184 -9.08 -11.22 12.25
CA ASN A 184 -10.15 -12.17 11.99
C ASN A 184 -10.01 -12.92 10.66
N GLY A 185 -9.10 -12.50 9.78
CA GLY A 185 -8.92 -13.09 8.45
C GLY A 185 -10.13 -12.89 7.53
N TYR A 186 -10.99 -11.91 7.85
CA TYR A 186 -12.24 -11.69 7.13
C TYR A 186 -12.23 -10.33 6.45
N PHE A 187 -12.57 -10.30 5.17
CA PHE A 187 -12.62 -9.10 4.36
C PHE A 187 -14.04 -8.55 4.28
N LYS A 188 -14.37 -7.58 5.12
CA LYS A 188 -15.64 -6.86 5.01
C LYS A 188 -15.35 -5.46 4.46
N HIS A 189 -15.83 -5.19 3.25
CA HIS A 189 -15.66 -3.86 2.66
C HIS A 189 -16.34 -2.80 3.53
N PRO A 190 -15.61 -1.77 4.02
CA PRO A 190 -16.23 -0.67 4.73
C PRO A 190 -17.09 0.14 3.77
N LYS A 191 -18.21 0.65 4.28
CA LYS A 191 -18.97 1.65 3.56
C LYS A 191 -18.28 2.99 3.75
N ILE A 192 -17.81 3.60 2.66
CA ILE A 192 -17.28 4.95 2.67
C ILE A 192 -18.33 5.84 2.02
N GLY A 193 -18.92 6.73 2.82
CA GLY A 193 -20.04 7.57 2.37
C GLY A 193 -21.29 6.77 1.98
N SER A 194 -22.13 7.36 1.14
CA SER A 194 -23.37 6.72 0.65
C SER A 194 -23.15 5.78 -0.54
N THR A 195 -21.95 5.69 -1.05
CA THR A 195 -21.64 4.98 -2.30
C THR A 195 -21.10 3.59 -2.00
N ASP A 196 -21.91 2.58 -2.23
CA ASP A 196 -21.51 1.18 -2.25
C ASP A 196 -20.91 0.87 -3.64
N VAL A 197 -19.66 1.26 -3.84
CA VAL A 197 -18.96 1.01 -5.12
C VAL A 197 -18.19 -0.28 -4.97
N THR A 198 -18.78 -1.37 -5.41
CA THR A 198 -18.14 -2.67 -5.49
C THR A 198 -16.95 -2.64 -6.46
N GLY A 199 -15.84 -3.29 -6.12
CA GLY A 199 -14.67 -3.42 -7.00
C GLY A 199 -13.61 -2.32 -6.89
N MET A 200 -13.81 -1.28 -6.09
CA MET A 200 -12.79 -0.27 -5.83
C MET A 200 -12.04 -0.55 -4.52
N ASN A 201 -10.74 -0.28 -4.50
CA ASN A 201 -9.97 -0.33 -3.27
C ASN A 201 -10.32 0.86 -2.35
N LEU A 202 -9.92 0.79 -1.07
CA LEU A 202 -10.23 1.82 -0.08
C LEU A 202 -9.74 3.22 -0.47
N GLY A 203 -8.55 3.31 -1.06
CA GLY A 203 -8.00 4.59 -1.51
C GLY A 203 -8.83 5.23 -2.61
N GLN A 204 -9.30 4.45 -3.59
CA GLN A 204 -10.17 4.93 -4.66
C GLN A 204 -11.52 5.39 -4.12
N ARG A 205 -12.12 4.64 -3.19
CA ARG A 205 -13.39 5.02 -2.54
C ARG A 205 -13.26 6.33 -1.79
N THR A 206 -12.19 6.50 -1.02
CA THR A 206 -11.94 7.72 -0.26
C THR A 206 -11.68 8.90 -1.18
N SER A 207 -10.93 8.74 -2.27
CA SER A 207 -10.69 9.84 -3.21
C SER A 207 -11.97 10.31 -3.92
N ILE A 208 -12.88 9.39 -4.27
CA ILE A 208 -14.18 9.78 -4.82
C ILE A 208 -15.03 10.56 -3.81
N ALA A 209 -14.96 10.21 -2.53
CA ALA A 209 -15.72 10.90 -1.49
C ALA A 209 -15.15 12.29 -1.14
N ILE A 210 -13.88 12.57 -1.47
CA ILE A 210 -13.25 13.89 -1.32
C ILE A 210 -13.70 14.86 -2.45
N HIS A 211 -13.98 14.35 -3.64
CA HIS A 211 -14.47 15.12 -4.80
C HIS A 211 -15.98 15.32 -4.76
#